data_f3762aa2879979a21ea1b8e58aef6bd3
#
_entry.id   f3762aa2879979a21ea1b8e58aef6bd3
#
_cell.length_a   1.000
_cell.length_b   1.000
_cell.length_c   1.000
_cell.angle_alpha   90.00
_cell.angle_beta   90.00
_cell.angle_gamma   90.00
#
_symmetry.space_group_name_H-M   'P 1'
#
loop_
_entity.id
_entity.type
_entity.pdbx_description
1 polymer ?
#
loop_
_entity_poly.entity_id
_entity_poly.type
_entity_poly.pdbx_seq_one_letter_code
_entity_poly.pdbx_strand_id
1 'polypeptide(L)'
;MKNYSAGIYLRLSKEDSETNNSIDFQREITTKYAKEHNYTIVKEYVDNGYSGILESRPALDKMIRDIVRNNINMVIVKDTSRLTRDKNLTSYYTDVLFPDNDIRFISVTEYIDTGERYE
;
A
#
# COMPACT_ATOMS: atom_id res chain seq x y z
N MET A 1 22.41 -1.68 6.96
CA MET A 1 20.99 -1.29 7.09
C MET A 1 20.38 -1.03 5.74
N LYS A 2 19.20 -1.61 5.51
CA LYS A 2 18.50 -1.41 4.26
C LYS A 2 17.76 -0.08 4.28
N ASN A 3 17.98 0.74 3.25
CA ASN A 3 17.22 1.97 3.08
C ASN A 3 15.92 1.68 2.33
N TYR A 4 14.82 2.24 2.80
CA TYR A 4 13.53 2.03 2.19
C TYR A 4 13.07 3.26 1.42
N SER A 5 12.68 3.02 0.18
CA SER A 5 12.01 4.00 -0.67
C SER A 5 10.55 3.57 -0.76
N ALA A 6 9.70 4.23 0.02
CA ALA A 6 8.33 3.79 0.20
C ALA A 6 7.38 4.43 -0.80
N GLY A 7 6.45 3.63 -1.30
CA GLY A 7 5.26 4.13 -1.98
C GLY A 7 4.07 3.99 -1.05
N ILE A 8 3.23 5.01 -0.97
CA ILE A 8 1.96 4.90 -0.25
C ILE A 8 0.84 4.74 -1.27
N TYR A 9 -0.09 3.83 -0.97
CA TYR A 9 -1.23 3.60 -1.83
C TYR A 9 -2.51 4.01 -1.11
N LEU A 10 -3.27 4.90 -1.73
CA LEU A 10 -4.48 5.50 -1.19
C LEU A 10 -5.62 5.23 -2.15
N ARG A 11 -6.72 4.66 -1.65
CA ARG A 11 -7.87 4.36 -2.49
C ARG A 11 -9.18 4.68 -1.77
N LEU A 12 -10.07 5.34 -2.47
CA LEU A 12 -11.43 5.59 -2.01
C LEU A 12 -12.39 5.04 -3.06
N SER A 13 -13.27 4.13 -2.65
CA SER A 13 -14.32 3.62 -3.53
C SER A 13 -15.61 4.37 -3.25
N LYS A 14 -16.59 4.17 -4.15
CA LYS A 14 -17.92 4.80 -3.98
C LYS A 14 -18.67 4.25 -2.77
N GLU A 15 -18.33 3.06 -2.33
CA GLU A 15 -18.95 2.42 -1.18
C GLU A 15 -18.32 2.83 0.15
N ASP A 16 -17.18 3.51 0.14
CA ASP A 16 -16.50 3.90 1.36
C ASP A 16 -17.20 5.06 2.06
N SER A 17 -17.24 4.97 3.38
CA SER A 17 -17.66 6.11 4.21
C SER A 17 -16.55 7.17 4.20
N GLU A 18 -16.92 8.42 4.04
CA GLU A 18 -15.96 9.51 3.95
C GLU A 18 -15.26 9.83 5.27
N THR A 19 -15.86 9.45 6.42
CA THR A 19 -15.35 9.89 7.71
C THR A 19 -14.02 9.24 8.11
N ASN A 20 -13.87 7.94 7.85
CA ASN A 20 -12.68 7.21 8.30
C ASN A 20 -11.84 6.66 7.15
N ASN A 21 -12.22 6.93 5.90
CA ASN A 21 -11.55 6.35 4.74
C ASN A 21 -11.21 7.37 3.66
N SER A 22 -11.35 8.68 3.96
CA SER A 22 -11.00 9.69 2.99
C SER A 22 -9.54 9.57 2.55
N ILE A 23 -9.25 10.04 1.36
CA ILE A 23 -7.87 10.04 0.84
C ILE A 23 -6.95 10.81 1.80
N ASP A 24 -7.40 11.97 2.29
CA ASP A 24 -6.59 12.78 3.20
C ASP A 24 -6.32 12.05 4.52
N PHE A 25 -7.31 11.33 5.05
CA PHE A 25 -7.14 10.59 6.29
C PHE A 25 -6.15 9.43 6.10
N GLN A 26 -6.27 8.70 5.00
CA GLN A 26 -5.32 7.64 4.68
C GLN A 26 -3.90 8.20 4.51
N ARG A 27 -3.78 9.33 3.83
CA ARG A 27 -2.49 10.00 3.63
C ARG A 27 -1.87 10.38 4.97
N GLU A 28 -2.66 10.95 5.87
CA GLU A 28 -2.18 11.34 7.19
C GLU A 28 -1.65 10.13 7.97
N ILE A 29 -2.42 9.04 8.00
CA ILE A 29 -2.02 7.82 8.73
C ILE A 29 -0.74 7.22 8.17
N THR A 30 -0.65 7.08 6.86
CA THR A 30 0.52 6.46 6.22
C THR A 30 1.76 7.34 6.31
N THR A 31 1.59 8.64 6.15
CA THR A 31 2.70 9.59 6.25
C THR A 31 3.24 9.66 7.68
N LYS A 32 2.35 9.70 8.66
CA LYS A 32 2.75 9.70 10.07
C LYS A 32 3.54 8.44 10.42
N TYR A 33 3.06 7.28 9.97
CA TYR A 33 3.76 6.01 10.21
C TYR A 33 5.17 6.06 9.62
N ALA A 34 5.30 6.48 8.38
CA ALA A 34 6.60 6.55 7.71
C ALA A 34 7.55 7.49 8.46
N LYS A 35 7.05 8.65 8.89
CA LYS A 35 7.85 9.62 9.62
C LYS A 35 8.34 9.07 10.95
N GLU A 36 7.47 8.40 11.69
CA GLU A 36 7.82 7.83 12.99
C GLU A 36 8.86 6.72 12.88
N HIS A 37 8.90 6.02 11.75
CA HIS A 37 9.83 4.92 11.51
C HIS A 37 11.02 5.30 10.64
N ASN A 38 11.14 6.57 10.27
CA ASN A 38 12.22 7.09 9.42
C ASN A 38 12.25 6.45 8.03
N TYR A 39 11.08 6.15 7.49
CA TYR A 39 10.95 5.69 6.10
C TYR A 39 10.68 6.89 5.20
N THR A 40 11.36 6.94 4.06
CA THR A 40 11.18 8.01 3.08
C THR A 40 10.09 7.63 2.09
N ILE A 41 9.04 8.44 2.00
CA ILE A 41 8.00 8.27 0.98
C ILE A 41 8.48 8.96 -0.29
N VAL A 42 8.67 8.19 -1.35
CA VAL A 42 9.16 8.72 -2.63
C VAL A 42 8.04 8.84 -3.66
N LYS A 43 6.94 8.12 -3.47
CA LYS A 43 5.80 8.18 -4.40
C LYS A 43 4.48 8.00 -3.67
N GLU A 44 3.46 8.64 -4.20
CA GLU A 44 2.08 8.52 -3.75
C GLU A 44 1.22 8.05 -4.92
N TYR A 45 0.44 7.00 -4.70
CA TYR A 45 -0.46 6.43 -5.71
C TYR A 45 -1.88 6.57 -5.21
N VAL A 46 -2.72 7.29 -5.96
CA VAL A 46 -4.08 7.60 -5.53
C VAL A 46 -5.08 7.12 -6.58
N ASP A 47 -5.99 6.22 -6.17
CA ASP A 47 -7.14 5.81 -6.95
C ASP A 47 -8.41 6.26 -6.24
N ASN A 48 -8.96 7.39 -6.67
CA ASN A 48 -10.15 7.96 -6.07
C ASN A 48 -11.38 7.62 -6.92
N GLY A 49 -12.35 6.93 -6.29
CA GLY A 49 -13.57 6.52 -6.96
C GLY A 49 -13.53 5.14 -7.59
N TYR A 50 -12.50 4.34 -7.31
CA TYR A 50 -12.32 3.01 -7.88
C TYR A 50 -12.58 1.90 -6.86
N SER A 51 -13.36 0.90 -7.27
CA SER A 51 -13.62 -0.28 -6.46
C SER A 51 -12.35 -1.09 -6.21
N GLY A 52 -12.30 -1.79 -5.08
CA GLY A 52 -11.20 -2.69 -4.76
C GLY A 52 -11.36 -4.09 -5.34
N ILE A 53 -12.38 -4.35 -6.14
CA ILE A 53 -12.71 -5.71 -6.59
C ILE A 53 -12.46 -5.94 -8.08
N LEU A 54 -13.16 -5.23 -8.96
CA LEU A 54 -13.18 -5.57 -10.38
C LEU A 54 -12.72 -4.48 -11.33
N GLU A 55 -12.61 -3.25 -10.86
CA GLU A 55 -12.31 -2.15 -11.76
C GLU A 55 -10.81 -1.98 -11.97
N SER A 56 -10.43 -1.55 -13.16
CA SER A 56 -9.09 -1.08 -13.41
C SER A 56 -8.75 0.06 -12.45
N ARG A 57 -7.58 0.02 -11.88
CA ARG A 57 -7.10 1.05 -10.96
C ARG A 57 -5.76 1.55 -11.45
N PRO A 58 -5.75 2.69 -12.16
CA PRO A 58 -4.53 3.17 -12.83
C PRO A 58 -3.35 3.41 -11.90
N ALA A 59 -3.61 3.93 -10.69
CA ALA A 59 -2.52 4.18 -9.75
C ALA A 59 -1.95 2.87 -9.20
N LEU A 60 -2.78 1.87 -8.95
CA LEU A 60 -2.30 0.56 -8.53
C LEU A 60 -1.45 -0.08 -9.62
N ASP A 61 -1.90 0.01 -10.88
CA ASP A 61 -1.14 -0.53 -12.01
C ASP A 61 0.23 0.13 -12.12
N LYS A 62 0.27 1.45 -11.94
CA LYS A 62 1.55 2.18 -11.93
C LYS A 62 2.45 1.75 -10.78
N MET A 63 1.87 1.55 -9.59
CA MET A 63 2.63 1.08 -8.44
C MET A 63 3.25 -0.29 -8.71
N ILE A 64 2.48 -1.21 -9.31
CA ILE A 64 2.99 -2.54 -9.64
C ILE A 64 4.15 -2.44 -10.63
N ARG A 65 4.05 -1.58 -11.64
CA ARG A 65 5.17 -1.35 -12.57
C ARG A 65 6.41 -0.82 -11.85
N ASP A 66 6.22 0.11 -10.91
CA ASP A 66 7.34 0.62 -10.13
C ASP A 66 7.96 -0.44 -9.23
N ILE A 67 7.13 -1.35 -8.67
CA ILE A 67 7.61 -2.50 -7.89
C ILE A 67 8.51 -3.39 -8.75
N VAL A 68 8.03 -3.77 -9.92
CA VAL A 68 8.76 -4.68 -10.82
C VAL A 68 10.07 -4.05 -11.30
N ARG A 69 10.08 -2.73 -11.49
CA ARG A 69 11.27 -1.98 -11.91
C ARG A 69 12.20 -1.60 -10.77
N ASN A 70 11.89 -2.01 -9.55
CA ASN A 70 12.67 -1.69 -8.35
C ASN A 70 12.77 -0.18 -8.06
N ASN A 71 11.75 0.59 -8.44
CA ASN A 71 11.69 2.01 -8.13
C ASN A 71 11.26 2.29 -6.69
N ILE A 72 10.55 1.35 -6.08
CA ILE A 72 10.21 1.37 -4.66
C ILE A 72 10.50 -0.01 -4.08
N ASN A 73 10.76 -0.08 -2.78
CA ASN A 73 10.98 -1.36 -2.09
C ASN A 73 10.13 -1.52 -0.83
N MET A 74 9.17 -0.61 -0.63
CA MET A 74 8.22 -0.67 0.47
C MET A 74 6.89 -0.11 0.00
N VAL A 75 5.80 -0.74 0.44
CA VAL A 75 4.44 -0.26 0.19
C VAL A 75 3.75 -0.09 1.54
N ILE A 76 3.16 1.08 1.77
CA ILE A 76 2.43 1.39 2.99
C ILE A 76 0.99 1.71 2.63
N VAL A 77 0.04 1.04 3.29
CA VAL A 77 -1.38 1.32 3.15
C VAL A 77 -1.98 1.52 4.54
N LYS A 78 -3.13 2.18 4.60
CA LYS A 78 -3.86 2.31 5.86
C LYS A 78 -4.34 0.93 6.33
N ASP A 79 -4.96 0.16 5.43
CA ASP A 79 -5.39 -1.21 5.68
C ASP A 79 -5.39 -1.99 4.35
N THR A 80 -5.46 -3.32 4.45
CA THR A 80 -5.34 -4.17 3.26
C THR A 80 -6.48 -4.00 2.27
N SER A 81 -7.65 -3.54 2.71
CA SER A 81 -8.77 -3.30 1.81
C SER A 81 -8.48 -2.18 0.81
N ARG A 82 -7.50 -1.32 1.09
CA ARG A 82 -7.08 -0.29 0.12
C ARG A 82 -6.43 -0.93 -1.10
N LEU A 83 -5.64 -2.00 -0.90
CA LEU A 83 -5.10 -2.76 -2.03
C LEU A 83 -6.19 -3.50 -2.76
N THR A 84 -6.95 -4.32 -2.04
CA THR A 84 -8.04 -5.09 -2.62
C THR A 84 -8.95 -5.61 -1.51
N ARG A 85 -10.22 -5.81 -1.84
CA ARG A 85 -11.19 -6.48 -0.96
C ARG A 85 -11.32 -7.95 -1.29
N ASP A 86 -10.63 -8.42 -2.32
CA ASP A 86 -10.61 -9.82 -2.70
C ASP A 86 -9.51 -10.54 -1.92
N LYS A 87 -9.90 -11.52 -1.09
CA LYS A 87 -8.95 -12.23 -0.23
C LYS A 87 -7.90 -13.00 -1.03
N ASN A 88 -8.27 -13.53 -2.19
CA ASN A 88 -7.32 -14.26 -3.03
C ASN A 88 -6.27 -13.33 -3.60
N LEU A 89 -6.66 -12.12 -4.01
CA LEU A 89 -5.73 -11.13 -4.49
C LEU A 89 -4.84 -10.59 -3.36
N THR A 90 -5.40 -10.44 -2.15
CA THR A 90 -4.60 -10.03 -1.00
C THR A 90 -3.45 -11.02 -0.78
N SER A 91 -3.77 -12.31 -0.77
CA SER A 91 -2.74 -13.35 -0.61
C SER A 91 -1.72 -13.32 -1.73
N TYR A 92 -2.17 -13.11 -2.97
CA TYR A 92 -1.26 -12.98 -4.09
C TYR A 92 -0.26 -11.82 -3.88
N TYR A 93 -0.75 -10.65 -3.47
CA TYR A 93 0.14 -9.52 -3.24
C TYR A 93 1.10 -9.77 -2.10
N THR A 94 0.60 -10.26 -0.96
CA THR A 94 1.43 -10.37 0.24
C THR A 94 2.34 -11.60 0.24
N ASP A 95 1.94 -12.67 -0.44
CA ASP A 95 2.68 -13.94 -0.39
C ASP A 95 3.51 -14.19 -1.66
N VAL A 96 3.18 -13.53 -2.77
CA VAL A 96 3.87 -13.76 -4.05
C VAL A 96 4.50 -12.48 -4.58
N LEU A 97 3.69 -11.50 -4.95
CA LEU A 97 4.19 -10.31 -5.67
C LEU A 97 5.21 -9.53 -4.84
N PHE A 98 4.87 -9.23 -3.59
CA PHE A 98 5.77 -8.43 -2.75
C PHE A 98 7.04 -9.20 -2.40
N PRO A 99 6.97 -10.45 -1.89
CA PRO A 99 8.20 -11.18 -1.59
C PRO A 99 9.08 -11.42 -2.81
N ASP A 100 8.47 -11.74 -3.97
CA ASP A 100 9.23 -12.00 -5.19
C ASP A 100 9.99 -10.76 -5.68
N ASN A 101 9.57 -9.57 -5.30
CA ASN A 101 10.21 -8.32 -5.68
C ASN A 101 10.89 -7.61 -4.51
N ASP A 102 11.10 -8.30 -3.40
CA ASP A 102 11.72 -7.77 -2.20
C ASP A 102 11.02 -6.51 -1.67
N ILE A 103 9.70 -6.51 -1.69
CA ILE A 103 8.89 -5.41 -1.18
C ILE A 103 8.47 -5.69 0.26
N ARG A 104 8.82 -4.78 1.16
CA ARG A 104 8.28 -4.80 2.52
C ARG A 104 6.90 -4.15 2.49
N PHE A 105 5.89 -4.89 2.96
CA PHE A 105 4.50 -4.41 2.97
C PHE A 105 4.06 -4.07 4.38
N ILE A 106 3.46 -2.90 4.52
CA ILE A 106 2.97 -2.40 5.82
C ILE A 106 1.51 -1.99 5.69
N SER A 107 0.67 -2.56 6.56
CA SER A 107 -0.71 -2.13 6.74
C SER A 107 -0.82 -1.55 8.14
N VAL A 108 -1.00 -0.24 8.22
CA VAL A 108 -0.81 0.51 9.48
C VAL A 108 -1.84 0.12 10.54
N THR A 109 -3.13 0.17 10.21
CA THR A 109 -4.18 -0.03 11.21
C THR A 109 -4.38 -1.50 11.60
N GLU A 110 -3.84 -2.42 10.81
CA GLU A 110 -3.92 -3.85 11.09
C GLU A 110 -2.64 -4.40 11.73
N TYR A 111 -1.65 -3.54 11.95
CA TYR A 111 -0.37 -3.90 12.55
C TYR A 111 0.35 -5.01 11.76
N ILE A 112 0.23 -4.96 10.42
CA ILE A 112 0.91 -5.90 9.53
C ILE A 112 2.21 -5.26 9.04
N ASP A 113 3.30 -6.00 9.17
CA ASP A 113 4.60 -5.59 8.62
C ASP A 113 5.34 -6.86 8.22
N THR A 114 5.44 -7.09 6.91
CA THR A 114 6.06 -8.32 6.40
C THR A 114 7.57 -8.37 6.65
N GLY A 115 8.21 -7.21 6.89
CA GLY A 115 9.63 -7.16 7.22
C GLY A 115 9.96 -7.82 8.55
N GLU A 116 9.04 -7.83 9.50
CA GLU A 116 9.26 -8.43 10.81
C GLU A 116 9.33 -9.96 10.75
N ARG A 117 8.84 -10.57 9.67
CA ARG A 117 8.82 -12.03 9.53
C ARG A 117 10.22 -12.63 9.27
N TYR A 118 11.17 -11.80 8.87
CA TYR A 118 12.47 -12.26 8.37
C TYR A 118 13.65 -11.79 9.23
N GLU A 119 13.37 -11.20 10.35
CA GLU A 119 14.41 -10.72 11.28
C GLU A 119 14.62 -11.66 12.46
#